data_cfde9c03784e0d76ba515738c163c062
#
_entry.id   cfde9c03784e0d76ba515738c163c062
#
_cell.length_a   1.000
_cell.length_b   1.000
_cell.length_c   1.000
_cell.angle_alpha   90.00
_cell.angle_beta   90.00
_cell.angle_gamma   90.00
#
_symmetry.space_group_name_H-M   'P 1'
#
loop_
_entity.id
_entity.type
_entity.pdbx_description
1 polymer ?
#
loop_
_entity_poly.entity_id
_entity_poly.type
_entity_poly.pdbx_seq_one_letter_code
_entity_poly.pdbx_strand_id
1 'polypeptide(L)'
;MTGAHFKYDESRDTLYITFVPGKKATGIALNDQLLLRVDKATRQAVGITIFDYSYLAQPTAIGVRSLPLTGLTELSTELHELALEILQKPPVNAILLLSAYSPSVTETIPITLLQTEMLVTA
;
A
#
# COMPACT_ATOMS: atom_id res chain seq x y z
N MET A 1 -14.54 -4.63 -13.37
CA MET A 1 -13.40 -5.38 -13.72
C MET A 1 -12.63 -5.77 -12.51
N THR A 2 -12.07 -6.75 -12.57
CA THR A 2 -11.31 -7.10 -11.51
C THR A 2 -10.03 -7.58 -11.95
N GLY A 3 -9.23 -8.02 -11.70
CA GLY A 3 -7.95 -8.43 -12.03
C GLY A 3 -7.08 -8.63 -10.83
N ALA A 4 -7.59 -8.28 -9.67
CA ALA A 4 -6.81 -8.43 -8.46
C ALA A 4 -6.85 -9.87 -7.99
N HIS A 5 -5.68 -10.44 -7.71
CA HIS A 5 -5.54 -11.76 -7.14
C HIS A 5 -4.97 -11.63 -5.74
N PHE A 6 -5.61 -12.28 -4.79
CA PHE A 6 -5.22 -12.21 -3.38
C PHE A 6 -4.69 -13.56 -2.94
N LYS A 7 -3.52 -13.59 -2.33
CA LYS A 7 -2.94 -14.82 -1.80
C LYS A 7 -2.36 -14.52 -0.43
N TYR A 8 -2.87 -15.23 0.57
CA TYR A 8 -2.39 -15.06 1.94
C TYR A 8 -1.47 -16.22 2.31
N ASP A 9 -0.27 -15.90 2.74
CA ASP A 9 0.70 -16.88 3.23
C ASP A 9 0.61 -16.87 4.76
N GLU A 10 -0.08 -17.85 5.29
CA GLU A 10 -0.37 -17.94 6.72
C GLU A 10 0.91 -18.09 7.55
N SER A 11 1.87 -18.85 7.04
CA SER A 11 3.09 -19.12 7.80
C SER A 11 3.97 -17.87 7.95
N ARG A 12 3.84 -16.92 7.03
CA ARG A 12 4.60 -15.67 7.05
C ARG A 12 3.75 -14.47 7.39
N ASP A 13 2.46 -14.68 7.58
CA ASP A 13 1.49 -13.61 7.84
C ASP A 13 1.62 -12.49 6.81
N THR A 14 1.69 -12.89 5.53
CA THR A 14 1.91 -11.96 4.42
C THR A 14 0.80 -12.10 3.40
N LEU A 15 0.19 -10.98 3.03
CA LEU A 15 -0.83 -10.96 2.00
C LEU A 15 -0.23 -10.40 0.72
N TYR A 16 -0.34 -11.17 -0.36
CA TYR A 16 0.11 -10.75 -1.69
C TYR A 16 -1.10 -10.37 -2.52
N ILE A 17 -1.10 -9.17 -3.05
CA ILE A 17 -2.15 -8.68 -3.94
C ILE A 17 -1.50 -8.41 -5.28
N THR A 18 -1.98 -9.09 -6.32
CA THR A 18 -1.41 -8.94 -7.66
C THR A 18 -2.47 -8.39 -8.59
N PHE A 19 -2.16 -7.27 -9.24
CA PHE A 19 -3.05 -6.65 -10.22
C PHE A 19 -2.72 -7.10 -11.63
N VAL A 20 -1.44 -7.33 -11.92
CA VAL A 20 -0.99 -7.73 -13.24
C VAL A 20 -0.08 -8.95 -13.08
N PRO A 21 -0.64 -10.17 -13.24
CA PRO A 21 0.15 -11.39 -13.03
C PRO A 21 1.28 -11.52 -14.04
N GLY A 22 2.40 -12.04 -13.58
CA GLY A 22 3.52 -12.36 -14.45
C GLY A 22 4.35 -11.17 -14.91
N LYS A 23 4.06 -9.97 -14.43
CA LYS A 23 4.78 -8.78 -14.86
C LYS A 23 5.91 -8.47 -13.90
N LYS A 24 7.08 -8.13 -14.44
CA LYS A 24 8.18 -7.67 -13.62
C LYS A 24 7.85 -6.32 -13.02
N ALA A 25 8.36 -6.06 -11.82
CA ALA A 25 8.01 -4.84 -11.12
C ALA A 25 9.17 -4.35 -10.29
N THR A 26 9.19 -3.03 -10.08
CA THR A 26 10.08 -2.38 -9.15
C THR A 26 9.38 -2.28 -7.80
N GLY A 27 10.05 -2.69 -6.74
CA GLY A 27 9.49 -2.60 -5.40
C GLY A 27 9.75 -1.24 -4.78
N ILE A 28 8.72 -0.67 -4.19
CA ILE A 28 8.81 0.59 -3.46
C ILE A 28 8.34 0.32 -2.04
N ALA A 29 9.27 0.38 -1.09
CA ALA A 29 8.93 0.16 0.31
C ALA A 29 8.29 1.42 0.87
N LEU A 30 6.98 1.36 1.10
CA LEU A 30 6.25 2.49 1.67
C LEU A 30 6.53 2.61 3.17
N ASN A 31 6.71 1.48 3.82
CA ASN A 31 7.19 1.37 5.20
C ASN A 31 7.63 -0.08 5.39
N ASP A 32 7.84 -0.49 6.63
CA ASP A 32 8.35 -1.84 6.91
C ASP A 32 7.31 -2.93 6.60
N GLN A 33 6.04 -2.59 6.50
CA GLN A 33 4.97 -3.57 6.29
C GLN A 33 4.32 -3.48 4.91
N LEU A 34 4.55 -2.41 4.16
CA LEU A 34 3.87 -2.22 2.87
C LEU A 34 4.88 -2.06 1.74
N LEU A 35 4.83 -2.98 0.79
CA LEU A 35 5.67 -2.92 -0.41
C LEU A 35 4.77 -2.75 -1.62
N LEU A 36 4.93 -1.63 -2.31
CA LEU A 36 4.19 -1.35 -3.54
C LEU A 36 5.07 -1.79 -4.71
N ARG A 37 4.51 -2.61 -5.61
CA ARG A 37 5.23 -3.08 -6.79
C ARG A 37 4.66 -2.36 -8.01
N VAL A 38 5.52 -1.73 -8.78
CA VAL A 38 5.09 -0.86 -9.88
C VAL A 38 5.85 -1.18 -11.16
N ASP A 39 5.22 -0.87 -12.29
CA ASP A 39 5.88 -0.86 -13.59
C ASP A 39 6.19 0.60 -13.91
N LYS A 40 7.48 0.95 -13.88
CA LYS A 40 7.87 2.34 -14.09
C LYS A 40 7.59 2.83 -15.50
N ALA A 41 7.66 1.93 -16.48
CA ALA A 41 7.45 2.31 -17.88
C ALA A 41 6.00 2.71 -18.14
N THR A 42 5.06 1.96 -17.60
CA THR A 42 3.63 2.25 -17.81
C THR A 42 3.02 3.05 -16.68
N ARG A 43 3.78 3.30 -15.61
CA ARG A 43 3.35 4.02 -14.42
C ARG A 43 2.11 3.40 -13.81
N GLN A 44 2.11 2.08 -13.69
CA GLN A 44 0.98 1.31 -13.17
C GLN A 44 1.40 0.45 -11.99
N ALA A 45 0.44 0.22 -11.10
CA ALA A 45 0.66 -0.72 -10.01
C ALA A 45 0.62 -2.14 -10.54
N VAL A 46 1.58 -2.96 -10.14
CA VAL A 46 1.62 -4.39 -10.45
C VAL A 46 1.08 -5.19 -9.28
N GLY A 47 1.33 -4.75 -8.07
CA GLY A 47 0.83 -5.45 -6.90
C GLY A 47 1.19 -4.73 -5.60
N ILE A 48 0.69 -5.27 -4.51
CA ILE A 48 0.98 -4.80 -3.16
C ILE A 48 1.28 -6.02 -2.30
N THR A 49 2.34 -5.94 -1.49
CA THR A 49 2.65 -6.99 -0.52
C THR A 49 2.51 -6.38 0.87
N ILE A 50 1.72 -7.03 1.72
CA ILE A 50 1.46 -6.55 3.08
C ILE A 50 2.02 -7.56 4.06
N PHE A 51 3.06 -7.16 4.78
CA PHE A 51 3.68 -7.98 5.83
C PHE A 51 2.95 -7.74 7.14
N ASP A 52 2.96 -8.73 8.02
CA ASP A 52 2.28 -8.67 9.31
C ASP A 52 0.79 -8.35 9.14
N TYR A 53 0.16 -8.99 8.14
CA TYR A 53 -1.18 -8.64 7.71
C TYR A 53 -2.21 -8.79 8.84
N SER A 54 -2.15 -9.88 9.61
CA SER A 54 -3.15 -10.10 10.64
C SER A 54 -3.12 -9.00 11.70
N TYR A 55 -1.92 -8.48 12.00
CA TYR A 55 -1.80 -7.36 12.94
C TYR A 55 -2.33 -6.06 12.33
N LEU A 56 -1.95 -5.79 11.08
CA LEU A 56 -2.35 -4.53 10.44
C LEU A 56 -3.84 -4.47 10.16
N ALA A 57 -4.48 -5.61 9.94
CA ALA A 57 -5.90 -5.66 9.64
C ALA A 57 -6.78 -5.51 10.88
N GLN A 58 -6.21 -5.64 12.07
CA GLN A 58 -6.99 -5.51 13.31
C GLN A 58 -7.28 -4.04 13.59
N PRO A 59 -8.55 -3.72 13.91
CA PRO A 59 -8.87 -2.36 14.31
C PRO A 59 -8.28 -2.07 15.69
N THR A 60 -8.07 -0.79 15.96
CA THR A 60 -7.68 -0.37 17.31
C THR A 60 -8.94 -0.03 18.11
N ALA A 61 -8.76 0.27 19.38
CA ALA A 61 -9.88 0.64 20.25
C ALA A 61 -10.61 1.90 19.76
N ILE A 62 -9.97 2.70 18.94
CA ILE A 62 -10.55 3.96 18.47
C ILE A 62 -10.76 3.98 16.95
N GLY A 63 -10.64 2.85 16.29
CA GLY A 63 -10.91 2.79 14.85
C GLY A 63 -9.85 2.02 14.09
N VAL A 64 -9.85 2.15 12.76
CA VAL A 64 -8.90 1.47 11.92
C VAL A 64 -7.48 2.02 12.17
N ARG A 65 -6.51 1.14 11.95
CA ARG A 65 -5.10 1.49 12.16
C ARG A 65 -4.59 2.34 11.01
N SER A 66 -3.93 3.45 11.31
CA SER A 66 -3.27 4.24 10.28
C SER A 66 -1.81 3.83 10.19
N LEU A 67 -1.30 3.80 8.96
CA LEU A 67 0.06 3.31 8.68
C LEU A 67 0.87 4.45 8.09
N PRO A 68 1.85 4.99 8.82
CA PRO A 68 2.70 6.06 8.27
C PRO A 68 3.55 5.53 7.12
N LEU A 69 3.67 6.32 6.07
CA LEU A 69 4.42 5.94 4.88
C LEU A 69 5.83 6.52 4.97
N THR A 70 6.58 6.04 5.95
CA THR A 70 7.89 6.59 6.28
C THR A 70 8.94 6.33 5.21
N GLY A 71 8.74 5.33 4.36
CA GLY A 71 9.69 5.01 3.30
C GLY A 71 9.70 6.01 2.16
N LEU A 72 8.65 6.83 2.04
CA LEU A 72 8.58 7.78 0.93
C LEU A 72 9.71 8.80 0.95
N THR A 73 10.18 9.18 2.13
CA THR A 73 11.24 10.17 2.24
C THR A 73 12.60 9.64 1.81
N GLU A 74 12.74 8.33 1.67
CA GLU A 74 14.00 7.70 1.29
C GLU A 74 14.07 7.40 -0.20
N LEU A 75 13.05 7.76 -0.95
CA LEU A 75 13.01 7.49 -2.38
C LEU A 75 13.63 8.65 -3.16
N SER A 76 14.10 8.34 -4.38
CA SER A 76 14.46 9.41 -5.31
C SER A 76 13.21 10.23 -5.61
N THR A 77 13.41 11.45 -6.08
CA THR A 77 12.28 12.31 -6.43
C THR A 77 11.36 11.62 -7.43
N GLU A 78 11.95 10.94 -8.42
CA GLU A 78 11.18 10.25 -9.44
C GLU A 78 10.30 9.15 -8.86
N LEU A 79 10.86 8.31 -8.00
CA LEU A 79 10.09 7.24 -7.38
C LEU A 79 9.06 7.76 -6.38
N HIS A 80 9.39 8.85 -5.68
CA HIS A 80 8.45 9.48 -4.75
C HIS A 80 7.21 9.97 -5.49
N GLU A 81 7.42 10.67 -6.60
CA GLU A 81 6.31 11.18 -7.40
C GLU A 81 5.48 10.04 -8.00
N LEU A 82 6.15 9.01 -8.49
CA LEU A 82 5.46 7.86 -9.05
C LEU A 82 4.62 7.15 -7.99
N ALA A 83 5.18 6.95 -6.80
CA ALA A 83 4.45 6.30 -5.72
C ALA A 83 3.21 7.09 -5.34
N LEU A 84 3.32 8.41 -5.20
CA LEU A 84 2.16 9.24 -4.87
C LEU A 84 1.10 9.22 -5.95
N GLU A 85 1.53 9.22 -7.21
CA GLU A 85 0.58 9.12 -8.32
C GLU A 85 -0.20 7.82 -8.27
N ILE A 86 0.50 6.70 -8.04
CA ILE A 86 -0.12 5.37 -8.03
C ILE A 86 -1.02 5.20 -6.81
N LEU A 87 -0.62 5.74 -5.66
CA LEU A 87 -1.42 5.64 -4.44
C LEU A 87 -2.74 6.38 -4.54
N GLN A 88 -2.86 7.34 -5.44
CA GLN A 88 -4.04 8.18 -5.54
C GLN A 88 -5.03 7.71 -6.60
N LYS A 89 -4.75 6.59 -7.26
CA LYS A 89 -5.63 6.13 -8.34
C LYS A 89 -5.91 4.63 -8.20
N PRO A 90 -6.97 4.13 -8.88
CA PRO A 90 -7.25 2.70 -8.86
C PRO A 90 -6.11 1.92 -9.53
N PRO A 91 -5.89 0.68 -9.15
CA PRO A 91 -6.65 -0.06 -8.14
C PRO A 91 -6.15 0.14 -6.71
N VAL A 92 -5.02 0.81 -6.52
CA VAL A 92 -4.39 0.90 -5.20
C VAL A 92 -5.27 1.65 -4.20
N ASN A 93 -5.91 2.74 -4.65
CA ASN A 93 -6.71 3.55 -3.72
C ASN A 93 -7.98 2.87 -3.24
N ALA A 94 -8.33 1.70 -3.79
CA ALA A 94 -9.43 0.89 -3.26
C ALA A 94 -8.97 0.05 -2.07
N ILE A 95 -7.66 -0.13 -1.90
CA ILE A 95 -7.11 -0.97 -0.85
C ILE A 95 -6.38 -0.14 0.19
N LEU A 96 -5.60 0.84 -0.26
CA LEU A 96 -4.84 1.74 0.61
C LEU A 96 -5.39 3.15 0.46
N LEU A 97 -6.11 3.62 1.47
CA LEU A 97 -6.68 4.97 1.44
C LEU A 97 -5.62 5.96 1.90
N LEU A 98 -5.14 6.79 0.98
CA LEU A 98 -4.11 7.77 1.29
C LEU A 98 -4.70 8.96 2.04
N SER A 99 -4.03 9.38 3.09
CA SER A 99 -4.44 10.53 3.88
C SER A 99 -3.19 11.22 4.41
N ALA A 100 -3.40 12.25 5.21
CA ALA A 100 -2.30 12.99 5.81
C ALA A 100 -2.57 13.23 7.28
N TYR A 101 -1.52 13.15 8.06
CA TYR A 101 -1.57 13.47 9.47
C TYR A 101 -0.69 14.69 9.73
N SER A 102 -1.24 15.71 10.38
CA SER A 102 -0.51 16.94 10.63
C SER A 102 -0.35 17.13 12.14
N PRO A 103 0.78 16.68 12.70
CA PRO A 103 1.01 16.88 14.14
C PRO A 103 1.24 18.35 14.51
N SER A 104 1.55 19.19 13.51
CA SER A 104 1.71 20.62 13.72
C SER A 104 1.31 21.35 12.46
N VAL A 105 1.26 22.69 12.53
CA VAL A 105 0.87 23.48 11.35
C VAL A 105 1.95 23.47 10.27
N THR A 106 3.16 23.04 10.61
CA THR A 106 4.27 23.05 9.66
C THR A 106 4.69 21.66 9.21
N GLU A 107 4.05 20.61 9.74
CA GLU A 107 4.47 19.25 9.45
C GLU A 107 3.28 18.43 8.97
N THR A 108 3.47 17.70 7.86
CA THR A 108 2.46 16.80 7.32
C THR A 108 3.11 15.46 7.03
N ILE A 109 2.53 14.41 7.55
CA ILE A 109 3.04 13.05 7.39
C ILE A 109 2.04 12.26 6.54
N PRO A 110 2.47 11.71 5.40
CA PRO A 110 1.57 10.85 4.63
C PRO A 110 1.31 9.55 5.36
N ILE A 111 0.05 9.17 5.44
CA ILE A 111 -0.38 7.93 6.07
C ILE A 111 -1.35 7.23 5.15
N THR A 112 -1.57 5.93 5.40
CA THR A 112 -2.59 5.19 4.69
C THR A 112 -3.43 4.41 5.68
N LEU A 113 -4.69 4.17 5.29
CA LEU A 113 -5.61 3.31 6.03
C LEU A 113 -5.88 2.09 5.16
N LEU A 114 -5.73 0.90 5.74
CA LEU A 114 -5.96 -0.34 5.01
C LEU A 114 -7.45 -0.59 4.91
N GLN A 115 -7.95 -0.72 3.67
CA GLN A 115 -9.36 -0.96 3.41
C GLN A 115 -9.65 -2.45 3.52
N THR A 116 -9.78 -2.94 4.74
CA THR A 116 -9.89 -4.38 4.98
C THR A 116 -11.17 -4.96 4.39
N GLU A 117 -12.20 -4.15 4.19
CA GLU A 117 -13.45 -4.63 3.59
C GLU A 117 -13.22 -5.14 2.17
N MET A 118 -12.29 -4.54 1.45
CA MET A 118 -11.97 -5.00 0.10
C MET A 118 -11.22 -6.32 0.12
N LEU A 119 -10.60 -6.66 1.24
CA LEU A 119 -9.74 -7.83 1.33
C LEU A 119 -10.49 -9.07 1.81
N VAL A 120 -11.55 -8.90 2.60
CA VAL A 120 -12.27 -10.05 3.15
C VAL A 120 -13.13 -10.74 2.13
N THR A 121 -13.36 -10.14 0.95
CA THR A 121 -14.11 -10.77 -0.11
C THR A 121 -13.23 -11.59 -1.04
N ALA A 122 -11.95 -11.54 -0.82
CA ALA A 122 -11.01 -12.22 -1.70
C ALA A 122 -11.07 -13.74 -1.53
#